data_1d5eecaa458c2b355079c0ceb97867a7
#
_entry.id   1d5eecaa458c2b355079c0ceb97867a7
#
_cell.length_a   1.000
_cell.length_b   1.000
_cell.length_c   1.000
_cell.angle_alpha   90.00
_cell.angle_beta   90.00
_cell.angle_gamma   90.00
#
_symmetry.space_group_name_H-M   'P 1'
#
loop_
_entity.id
_entity.type
_entity.pdbx_description
1 polymer ?
#
loop_
_entity_poly.entity_id
_entity_poly.type
_entity_poly.pdbx_seq_one_letter_code
_entity_poly.pdbx_strand_id
1 'polypeptide(L)'
;MDATTTEQKPTVEVVVVSDNICPWCFVGKRNMEQAFARFPHVSFKVFWKAFFLNPDIPEGGMTTTEYMQNQYGIKEVPASIRERLIKAGSKVGINFAPRVRIYPTLRSHRLVEYAKALDAKEGGNTTEKQNAVVEAIFKLYFEQEADISSVDVLVEAAGEVGLNKEEVRAYLESKRNEKEVMEEYKEAALMGIHGVPHFTISVPGNKKRVRLSGGQPPDAFMDALEELGIVEQ
;
A
#
# COMPACT_ATOMS: atom_id res chain seq x y z
N MET A 1 3.62 -41.27 21.85
CA MET A 1 3.46 -39.81 22.03
C MET A 1 4.00 -39.20 20.74
N ASP A 2 3.13 -39.06 19.76
CA ASP A 2 3.52 -38.45 18.48
C ASP A 2 3.72 -36.97 18.66
N ALA A 3 4.96 -36.54 18.53
CA ALA A 3 5.28 -35.12 18.40
C ALA A 3 4.78 -34.66 17.02
N THR A 4 3.61 -34.07 16.98
CA THR A 4 3.12 -33.32 15.81
C THR A 4 4.10 -32.17 15.58
N THR A 5 5.08 -32.41 14.72
CA THR A 5 5.91 -31.35 14.14
C THR A 5 4.95 -30.48 13.33
N THR A 6 4.55 -29.33 13.88
CA THR A 6 3.89 -28.27 13.10
C THR A 6 4.89 -27.83 12.03
N GLU A 7 4.73 -28.34 10.81
CA GLU A 7 5.52 -27.88 9.67
C GLU A 7 5.31 -26.37 9.54
N GLN A 8 6.39 -25.63 9.75
CA GLN A 8 6.36 -24.18 9.69
C GLN A 8 6.12 -23.76 8.24
N LYS A 9 5.01 -23.05 7.98
CA LYS A 9 4.67 -22.60 6.63
C LYS A 9 5.84 -21.84 6.01
N PRO A 10 6.18 -22.07 4.74
CA PRO A 10 7.17 -21.25 4.07
C PRO A 10 6.75 -19.79 4.11
N THR A 11 7.70 -18.90 4.35
CA THR A 11 7.45 -17.46 4.43
C THR A 11 7.87 -16.80 3.13
N VAL A 12 7.01 -15.95 2.60
CA VAL A 12 7.28 -15.06 1.47
C VAL A 12 7.22 -13.61 1.97
N GLU A 13 8.25 -12.83 1.68
CA GLU A 13 8.29 -11.41 1.98
C GLU A 13 8.03 -10.60 0.71
N VAL A 14 7.14 -9.63 0.83
CA VAL A 14 6.78 -8.71 -0.25
C VAL A 14 6.99 -7.28 0.24
N VAL A 15 7.87 -6.55 -0.43
CA VAL A 15 8.03 -5.11 -0.22
C VAL A 15 7.26 -4.38 -1.30
N VAL A 16 6.31 -3.55 -0.90
CA VAL A 16 5.46 -2.76 -1.79
C VAL A 16 5.82 -1.28 -1.64
N VAL A 17 6.35 -0.69 -2.69
CA VAL A 17 6.51 0.77 -2.78
C VAL A 17 5.22 1.35 -3.35
N SER A 18 4.59 2.27 -2.64
CA SER A 18 3.21 2.69 -2.90
C SER A 18 2.97 4.14 -2.49
N ASP A 19 2.03 4.80 -3.17
CA ASP A 19 1.48 6.08 -2.72
C ASP A 19 -0.02 5.93 -2.42
N ASN A 20 -0.46 6.54 -1.32
CA ASN A 20 -1.84 6.44 -0.83
C ASN A 20 -2.86 7.14 -1.75
N ILE A 21 -2.41 7.96 -2.70
CA ILE A 21 -3.25 8.58 -3.74
C ILE A 21 -3.17 7.86 -5.10
N CYS A 22 -2.41 6.77 -5.21
CA CYS A 22 -2.29 6.02 -6.45
C CYS A 22 -3.40 4.95 -6.58
N PRO A 23 -4.36 5.09 -7.50
CA PRO A 23 -5.45 4.13 -7.63
C PRO A 23 -4.98 2.74 -8.08
N TRP A 24 -3.90 2.67 -8.87
CA TRP A 24 -3.30 1.41 -9.27
C TRP A 24 -2.59 0.68 -8.12
N CYS A 25 -2.19 1.41 -7.05
CA CYS A 25 -1.69 0.79 -5.83
C CYS A 25 -2.79 0.02 -5.10
N PHE A 26 -4.01 0.57 -5.04
CA PHE A 26 -5.15 -0.12 -4.46
C PHE A 26 -5.56 -1.35 -5.28
N VAL A 27 -5.66 -1.21 -6.61
CA VAL A 27 -5.93 -2.35 -7.51
C VAL A 27 -4.86 -3.42 -7.37
N GLY A 28 -3.58 -3.03 -7.36
CA GLY A 28 -2.46 -3.96 -7.23
C GLY A 28 -2.46 -4.71 -5.89
N LYS A 29 -2.79 -4.02 -4.79
CA LYS A 29 -2.98 -4.65 -3.47
C LYS A 29 -4.04 -5.76 -3.53
N ARG A 30 -5.21 -5.47 -4.10
CA ARG A 30 -6.31 -6.44 -4.22
C ARG A 30 -5.96 -7.63 -5.10
N ASN A 31 -5.27 -7.38 -6.23
CA ASN A 31 -4.81 -8.45 -7.11
C ASN A 31 -3.78 -9.35 -6.42
N MET A 32 -2.84 -8.76 -5.68
CA MET A 32 -1.87 -9.49 -4.87
C MET A 32 -2.57 -10.37 -3.82
N GLU A 33 -3.54 -9.83 -3.10
CA GLU A 33 -4.31 -10.57 -2.09
C GLU A 33 -5.10 -11.73 -2.69
N GLN A 34 -5.70 -11.54 -3.88
CA GLN A 34 -6.37 -12.62 -4.61
C GLN A 34 -5.41 -13.74 -5.00
N ALA A 35 -4.20 -13.41 -5.44
CA ALA A 35 -3.16 -14.39 -5.74
C ALA A 35 -2.75 -15.14 -4.46
N PHE A 36 -2.49 -14.44 -3.36
CA PHE A 36 -2.05 -15.06 -2.10
C PHE A 36 -3.09 -15.99 -1.49
N ALA A 37 -4.38 -15.70 -1.69
CA ALA A 37 -5.46 -16.58 -1.23
C ALA A 37 -5.42 -17.99 -1.87
N ARG A 38 -4.70 -18.15 -3.00
CA ARG A 38 -4.49 -19.46 -3.65
C ARG A 38 -3.38 -20.27 -2.98
N PHE A 39 -2.63 -19.69 -2.05
CA PHE A 39 -1.50 -20.32 -1.37
C PHE A 39 -1.71 -20.35 0.16
N PRO A 40 -2.76 -21.05 0.67
CA PRO A 40 -3.10 -21.06 2.10
C PRO A 40 -2.02 -21.70 2.99
N HIS A 41 -1.12 -22.48 2.39
CA HIS A 41 0.02 -23.12 3.05
C HIS A 41 1.25 -22.21 3.18
N VAL A 42 1.20 -20.98 2.65
CA VAL A 42 2.28 -19.98 2.68
C VAL A 42 1.97 -18.86 3.68
N SER A 43 2.97 -18.39 4.40
CA SER A 43 2.88 -17.19 5.22
C SER A 43 3.41 -15.99 4.45
N PHE A 44 2.58 -14.99 4.19
CA PHE A 44 2.96 -13.78 3.49
C PHE A 44 3.19 -12.63 4.47
N LYS A 45 4.35 -11.98 4.37
CA LYS A 45 4.66 -10.74 5.08
C LYS A 45 4.75 -9.60 4.08
N VAL A 46 3.82 -8.67 4.14
CA VAL A 46 3.74 -7.55 3.19
C VAL A 46 4.15 -6.27 3.89
N PHE A 47 5.26 -5.70 3.47
CA PHE A 47 5.83 -4.45 3.99
C PHE A 47 5.57 -3.31 3.01
N TRP A 48 4.99 -2.22 3.50
CA TRP A 48 4.70 -1.03 2.69
C TRP A 48 5.76 0.03 2.92
N LYS A 49 6.24 0.61 1.82
CA LYS A 49 7.18 1.72 1.78
C LYS A 49 6.57 2.92 1.06
N ALA A 50 6.85 4.11 1.60
CA ALA A 50 6.31 5.35 1.08
C ALA A 50 6.90 5.72 -0.28
N PHE A 51 6.01 6.19 -1.15
CA PHE A 51 6.33 6.88 -2.39
C PHE A 51 5.42 8.10 -2.53
N PHE A 52 5.90 9.16 -3.17
CA PHE A 52 5.12 10.37 -3.42
C PHE A 52 5.05 10.58 -4.93
N LEU A 53 3.87 10.42 -5.53
CA LEU A 53 3.62 10.78 -6.94
C LEU A 53 3.82 12.27 -7.17
N ASN A 54 3.50 13.06 -6.16
CA ASN A 54 3.79 14.49 -6.11
C ASN A 54 4.03 14.92 -4.65
N PRO A 55 5.28 15.18 -4.26
CA PRO A 55 5.61 15.62 -2.89
C PRO A 55 5.20 17.06 -2.60
N ASP A 56 4.86 17.86 -3.64
CA ASP A 56 4.60 19.29 -3.54
C ASP A 56 3.09 19.62 -3.48
N ILE A 57 2.24 18.62 -3.20
CA ILE A 57 0.81 18.87 -2.97
C ILE A 57 0.66 19.76 -1.73
N PRO A 58 0.00 20.94 -1.82
CA PRO A 58 -0.12 21.85 -0.70
C PRO A 58 -0.98 21.29 0.43
N GLU A 59 -0.77 21.80 1.64
CA GLU A 59 -1.66 21.54 2.77
C GLU A 59 -3.08 21.99 2.40
N GLY A 60 -4.10 21.15 2.66
CA GLY A 60 -5.48 21.38 2.19
C GLY A 60 -5.77 20.83 0.79
N GLY A 61 -4.75 20.30 0.12
CA GLY A 61 -4.89 19.65 -1.18
C GLY A 61 -5.13 20.61 -2.35
N MET A 62 -5.36 20.03 -3.52
CA MET A 62 -5.72 20.70 -4.76
C MET A 62 -6.85 19.97 -5.47
N THR A 63 -7.49 20.59 -6.44
CA THR A 63 -8.49 19.89 -7.25
C THR A 63 -7.82 18.85 -8.16
N THR A 64 -8.58 17.82 -8.54
CA THR A 64 -8.08 16.84 -9.50
C THR A 64 -7.68 17.48 -10.83
N THR A 65 -8.41 18.51 -11.28
CA THR A 65 -8.10 19.28 -12.50
C THR A 65 -6.75 20.00 -12.38
N GLU A 66 -6.51 20.70 -11.26
CA GLU A 66 -5.21 21.36 -11.00
C GLU A 66 -4.07 20.36 -10.95
N TYR A 67 -4.28 19.23 -10.25
CA TYR A 67 -3.29 18.15 -10.18
C TYR A 67 -2.95 17.61 -11.57
N MET A 68 -3.95 17.28 -12.38
CA MET A 68 -3.76 16.77 -13.74
C MET A 68 -3.06 17.78 -14.66
N GLN A 69 -3.40 19.06 -14.51
CA GLN A 69 -2.75 20.12 -15.27
C GLN A 69 -1.29 20.28 -14.88
N ASN A 70 -1.00 20.30 -13.58
CA ASN A 70 0.35 20.50 -13.05
C ASN A 70 1.27 19.29 -13.32
N GLN A 71 0.74 18.09 -13.15
CA GLN A 71 1.53 16.86 -13.21
C GLN A 71 1.70 16.32 -14.64
N TYR A 72 0.67 16.49 -15.49
CA TYR A 72 0.61 15.86 -16.80
C TYR A 72 0.31 16.82 -17.96
N GLY A 73 0.06 18.10 -17.68
CA GLY A 73 -0.28 19.09 -18.71
C GLY A 73 -1.67 18.90 -19.31
N ILE A 74 -2.56 18.12 -18.70
CA ILE A 74 -3.92 17.84 -19.17
C ILE A 74 -4.97 18.36 -18.19
N LYS A 75 -6.13 18.80 -18.69
CA LYS A 75 -7.21 19.34 -17.84
C LYS A 75 -8.05 18.25 -17.17
N GLU A 76 -8.14 17.10 -17.79
CA GLU A 76 -8.91 15.97 -17.26
C GLU A 76 -8.32 14.62 -17.72
N VAL A 77 -8.60 13.58 -16.96
CA VAL A 77 -8.21 12.21 -17.31
C VAL A 77 -9.05 11.77 -18.51
N PRO A 78 -8.44 11.28 -19.61
CA PRO A 78 -9.19 10.72 -20.74
C PRO A 78 -10.19 9.65 -20.29
N ALA A 79 -11.40 9.68 -20.87
CA ALA A 79 -12.49 8.77 -20.50
C ALA A 79 -12.05 7.30 -20.55
N SER A 80 -11.29 6.91 -21.57
CA SER A 80 -10.76 5.55 -21.73
C SER A 80 -9.85 5.08 -20.58
N ILE A 81 -9.04 6.00 -20.02
CA ILE A 81 -8.19 5.70 -18.86
C ILE A 81 -9.04 5.54 -17.62
N ARG A 82 -10.04 6.41 -17.42
CA ARG A 82 -10.98 6.35 -16.31
C ARG A 82 -11.80 5.06 -16.35
N GLU A 83 -12.36 4.71 -17.49
CA GLU A 83 -13.13 3.47 -17.69
C GLU A 83 -12.28 2.22 -17.40
N ARG A 84 -11.03 2.21 -17.89
CA ARG A 84 -10.08 1.12 -17.60
C ARG A 84 -9.83 0.97 -16.11
N LEU A 85 -9.64 2.07 -15.38
CA LEU A 85 -9.43 2.06 -13.94
C LEU A 85 -10.67 1.56 -13.21
N ILE A 86 -11.87 2.08 -13.52
CA ILE A 86 -13.14 1.65 -12.90
C ILE A 86 -13.36 0.15 -13.16
N LYS A 87 -13.15 -0.31 -14.40
CA LYS A 87 -13.27 -1.73 -14.75
C LYS A 87 -12.26 -2.60 -14.00
N ALA A 88 -11.03 -2.14 -13.83
CA ALA A 88 -10.03 -2.88 -13.04
C ALA A 88 -10.40 -2.94 -11.56
N GLY A 89 -10.86 -1.83 -10.99
CA GLY A 89 -11.30 -1.77 -9.59
C GLY A 89 -12.51 -2.64 -9.30
N SER A 90 -13.55 -2.59 -10.15
CA SER A 90 -14.77 -3.38 -9.96
C SER A 90 -14.51 -4.88 -9.96
N LYS A 91 -13.53 -5.37 -10.72
CA LYS A 91 -13.12 -6.78 -10.73
C LYS A 91 -12.56 -7.27 -9.40
N VAL A 92 -12.04 -6.36 -8.58
CA VAL A 92 -11.40 -6.66 -7.29
C VAL A 92 -12.16 -6.04 -6.11
N GLY A 93 -13.44 -5.67 -6.33
CA GLY A 93 -14.34 -5.17 -5.29
C GLY A 93 -14.06 -3.74 -4.83
N ILE A 94 -13.38 -2.92 -5.65
CA ILE A 94 -13.18 -1.49 -5.39
C ILE A 94 -14.27 -0.70 -6.09
N ASN A 95 -14.98 0.14 -5.33
CA ASN A 95 -15.98 1.07 -5.83
C ASN A 95 -15.43 2.49 -5.83
N PHE A 96 -14.71 2.87 -6.88
CA PHE A 96 -14.10 4.19 -6.98
C PHE A 96 -15.15 5.30 -6.99
N ALA A 97 -15.14 6.15 -5.97
CA ALA A 97 -15.93 7.38 -5.93
C ALA A 97 -15.40 8.43 -6.93
N PRO A 98 -16.27 9.34 -7.41
CA PRO A 98 -15.83 10.49 -8.20
C PRO A 98 -14.91 11.38 -7.35
N ARG A 99 -13.63 11.47 -7.71
CA ARG A 99 -12.68 12.24 -6.90
C ARG A 99 -12.55 13.67 -7.38
N VAL A 100 -12.79 14.59 -6.46
CA VAL A 100 -12.73 16.02 -6.72
C VAL A 100 -11.41 16.64 -6.25
N ARG A 101 -10.79 16.11 -5.19
CA ARG A 101 -9.57 16.65 -4.57
C ARG A 101 -8.48 15.60 -4.40
N ILE A 102 -7.24 16.07 -4.46
CA ILE A 102 -6.01 15.32 -4.18
C ILE A 102 -5.38 15.94 -2.94
N TYR A 103 -4.99 15.12 -1.98
CA TYR A 103 -4.43 15.54 -0.70
C TYR A 103 -2.96 15.11 -0.56
N PRO A 104 -2.12 15.85 0.22
CA PRO A 104 -0.76 15.44 0.51
C PRO A 104 -0.74 14.16 1.34
N THR A 105 0.20 13.25 1.05
CA THR A 105 0.20 11.89 1.61
C THR A 105 1.22 11.66 2.73
N LEU A 106 2.02 12.66 3.09
CA LEU A 106 3.04 12.50 4.14
C LEU A 106 2.44 11.99 5.46
N ARG A 107 1.33 12.58 5.89
CA ARG A 107 0.69 12.22 7.17
C ARG A 107 0.10 10.80 7.14
N SER A 108 -0.53 10.41 6.05
CA SER A 108 -1.04 9.05 5.88
C SER A 108 0.08 8.01 5.77
N HIS A 109 1.20 8.31 5.11
CA HIS A 109 2.39 7.44 5.12
C HIS A 109 3.00 7.31 6.52
N ARG A 110 3.00 8.37 7.32
CA ARG A 110 3.46 8.29 8.72
C ARG A 110 2.57 7.38 9.56
N LEU A 111 1.25 7.34 9.32
CA LEU A 111 0.37 6.39 9.99
C LEU A 111 0.71 4.93 9.60
N VAL A 112 1.03 4.67 8.33
CA VAL A 112 1.50 3.37 7.88
C VAL A 112 2.81 2.97 8.58
N GLU A 113 3.75 3.90 8.75
CA GLU A 113 5.02 3.68 9.46
C GLU A 113 4.80 3.45 10.97
N TYR A 114 3.84 4.15 11.59
CA TYR A 114 3.44 3.90 12.96
C TYR A 114 2.93 2.47 13.17
N ALA A 115 2.04 2.00 12.28
CA ALA A 115 1.52 0.64 12.33
C ALA A 115 2.62 -0.42 12.13
N LYS A 116 3.57 -0.19 11.22
CA LYS A 116 4.76 -1.03 11.03
C LYS A 116 5.61 -1.13 12.31
N ALA A 117 5.79 -0.02 13.02
CA ALA A 117 6.52 -0.02 14.29
C ALA A 117 5.79 -0.82 15.38
N LEU A 118 4.45 -0.85 15.37
CA LEU A 118 3.66 -1.68 16.29
C LEU A 118 3.80 -3.18 15.94
N ASP A 119 3.70 -3.56 14.67
CA ASP A 119 3.94 -4.93 14.22
C ASP A 119 5.33 -5.43 14.63
N ALA A 120 6.36 -4.57 14.53
CA ALA A 120 7.71 -4.91 14.95
C ALA A 120 7.85 -5.14 16.47
N LYS A 121 7.11 -4.38 17.29
CA LYS A 121 7.09 -4.54 18.76
C LYS A 121 6.42 -5.85 19.20
N GLU A 122 5.46 -6.35 18.46
CA GLU A 122 4.75 -7.62 18.73
C GLU A 122 5.53 -8.85 18.25
N GLY A 123 6.84 -8.75 18.11
CA GLY A 123 7.75 -9.84 17.77
C GLY A 123 8.18 -9.88 16.31
N GLY A 124 7.77 -8.92 15.49
CA GLY A 124 8.20 -8.78 14.09
C GLY A 124 7.77 -9.90 13.14
N ASN A 125 6.87 -10.78 13.59
CA ASN A 125 6.38 -11.90 12.80
C ASN A 125 5.12 -11.59 11.98
N THR A 126 4.53 -10.42 12.18
CA THR A 126 3.31 -9.99 11.49
C THR A 126 3.51 -8.64 10.80
N THR A 127 2.69 -8.37 9.79
CA THR A 127 2.54 -7.08 9.11
C THR A 127 1.05 -6.68 9.06
N GLU A 128 0.26 -7.23 9.97
CA GLU A 128 -1.21 -7.13 9.93
C GLU A 128 -1.70 -5.70 10.17
N LYS A 129 -1.12 -5.00 11.17
CA LYS A 129 -1.51 -3.61 11.48
C LYS A 129 -1.17 -2.68 10.32
N GLN A 130 0.02 -2.83 9.75
CA GLN A 130 0.43 -2.04 8.60
C GLN A 130 -0.51 -2.27 7.42
N ASN A 131 -0.83 -3.52 7.10
CA ASN A 131 -1.75 -3.86 6.01
C ASN A 131 -3.18 -3.37 6.25
N ALA A 132 -3.68 -3.47 7.49
CA ALA A 132 -5.01 -2.98 7.85
C ALA A 132 -5.11 -1.45 7.72
N VAL A 133 -4.09 -0.72 8.16
CA VAL A 133 -4.01 0.75 8.01
C VAL A 133 -3.98 1.16 6.54
N VAL A 134 -3.18 0.50 5.70
CA VAL A 134 -3.12 0.78 4.25
C VAL A 134 -4.49 0.54 3.61
N GLU A 135 -5.16 -0.55 3.98
CA GLU A 135 -6.52 -0.86 3.49
C GLU A 135 -7.52 0.23 3.88
N ALA A 136 -7.51 0.66 5.14
CA ALA A 136 -8.41 1.70 5.63
C ALA A 136 -8.17 3.04 4.91
N ILE A 137 -6.90 3.45 4.73
CA ILE A 137 -6.55 4.67 4.01
C ILE A 137 -7.03 4.61 2.56
N PHE A 138 -6.81 3.50 1.86
CA PHE A 138 -7.26 3.35 0.48
C PHE A 138 -8.79 3.43 0.36
N LYS A 139 -9.53 2.76 1.24
CA LYS A 139 -11.00 2.84 1.25
C LYS A 139 -11.49 4.25 1.50
N LEU A 140 -10.97 4.92 2.52
CA LEU A 140 -11.33 6.30 2.83
C LEU A 140 -11.09 7.22 1.64
N TYR A 141 -9.92 7.13 1.03
CA TYR A 141 -9.54 8.02 -0.06
C TYR A 141 -10.26 7.70 -1.36
N PHE A 142 -10.33 6.43 -1.76
CA PHE A 142 -10.83 6.03 -3.08
C PHE A 142 -12.33 5.78 -3.13
N GLU A 143 -12.94 5.37 -2.02
CA GLU A 143 -14.36 5.00 -1.98
C GLU A 143 -15.23 6.03 -1.23
N GLN A 144 -14.62 6.85 -0.34
CA GLN A 144 -15.35 7.81 0.50
C GLN A 144 -14.92 9.27 0.29
N GLU A 145 -13.97 9.54 -0.63
CA GLU A 145 -13.43 10.89 -0.93
C GLU A 145 -12.85 11.63 0.30
N ALA A 146 -12.44 10.89 1.34
CA ALA A 146 -11.98 11.47 2.59
C ALA A 146 -10.63 12.17 2.44
N ASP A 147 -10.42 13.22 3.26
CA ASP A 147 -9.14 13.92 3.36
C ASP A 147 -8.14 13.10 4.19
N ILE A 148 -7.29 12.33 3.52
CA ILE A 148 -6.24 11.53 4.17
C ILE A 148 -5.03 12.35 4.64
N SER A 149 -5.07 13.67 4.55
CA SER A 149 -4.12 14.56 5.21
C SER A 149 -4.63 15.05 6.59
N SER A 150 -5.93 14.88 6.88
CA SER A 150 -6.55 15.25 8.15
C SER A 150 -6.17 14.30 9.27
N VAL A 151 -5.70 14.85 10.40
CA VAL A 151 -5.40 14.06 11.62
C VAL A 151 -6.67 13.36 12.11
N ASP A 152 -7.81 14.05 12.14
CA ASP A 152 -9.06 13.49 12.65
C ASP A 152 -9.53 12.29 11.81
N VAL A 153 -9.47 12.40 10.49
CA VAL A 153 -9.83 11.31 9.57
C VAL A 153 -8.91 10.09 9.77
N LEU A 154 -7.61 10.33 9.89
CA LEU A 154 -6.64 9.24 10.08
C LEU A 154 -6.74 8.59 11.47
N VAL A 155 -7.06 9.36 12.50
CA VAL A 155 -7.28 8.84 13.87
C VAL A 155 -8.51 7.92 13.91
N GLU A 156 -9.62 8.33 13.27
CA GLU A 156 -10.82 7.48 13.17
C GLU A 156 -10.51 6.19 12.41
N ALA A 157 -9.85 6.28 11.25
CA ALA A 157 -9.41 5.11 10.48
C ALA A 157 -8.54 4.15 11.29
N ALA A 158 -7.59 4.70 12.06
CA ALA A 158 -6.72 3.90 12.93
C ALA A 158 -7.51 3.18 14.03
N GLY A 159 -8.51 3.85 14.62
CA GLY A 159 -9.41 3.25 15.61
C GLY A 159 -10.26 2.10 15.05
N GLU A 160 -10.73 2.22 13.80
CA GLU A 160 -11.49 1.17 13.12
C GLU A 160 -10.67 -0.12 12.91
N VAL A 161 -9.36 -0.01 12.79
CA VAL A 161 -8.43 -1.15 12.66
C VAL A 161 -7.79 -1.54 14.01
N GLY A 162 -8.33 -1.05 15.12
CA GLY A 162 -7.96 -1.46 16.48
C GLY A 162 -6.72 -0.77 17.06
N LEU A 163 -6.25 0.34 16.47
CA LEU A 163 -5.16 1.12 17.04
C LEU A 163 -5.71 2.11 18.10
N ASN A 164 -4.86 2.47 19.07
CA ASN A 164 -5.21 3.45 20.10
C ASN A 164 -5.29 4.86 19.51
N LYS A 165 -6.49 5.47 19.54
CA LYS A 165 -6.76 6.77 18.91
C LYS A 165 -5.95 7.92 19.54
N GLU A 166 -5.78 7.92 20.88
CA GLU A 166 -5.03 8.95 21.59
C GLU A 166 -3.54 8.91 21.22
N GLU A 167 -2.96 7.70 21.16
CA GLU A 167 -1.55 7.52 20.78
C GLU A 167 -1.32 7.90 19.32
N VAL A 168 -2.23 7.50 18.42
CA VAL A 168 -2.18 7.86 16.99
C VAL A 168 -2.28 9.36 16.82
N ARG A 169 -3.20 10.05 17.52
CA ARG A 169 -3.32 11.50 17.48
C ARG A 169 -2.02 12.18 17.91
N ALA A 170 -1.51 11.83 19.07
CA ALA A 170 -0.25 12.38 19.59
C ALA A 170 0.94 12.12 18.64
N TYR A 171 0.94 10.98 17.97
CA TYR A 171 1.95 10.67 16.97
C TYR A 171 1.81 11.52 15.73
N LEU A 172 0.60 11.66 15.14
CA LEU A 172 0.37 12.40 13.90
C LEU A 172 0.52 13.92 14.08
N GLU A 173 0.22 14.46 15.26
CA GLU A 173 0.46 15.86 15.61
C GLU A 173 1.94 16.18 15.88
N SER A 174 2.75 15.17 16.15
CA SER A 174 4.22 15.32 16.24
C SER A 174 4.86 15.35 14.84
N LYS A 175 6.19 15.50 14.80
CA LYS A 175 6.99 15.38 13.57
C LYS A 175 7.74 14.03 13.48
N ARG A 176 7.36 13.04 14.30
CA ARG A 176 8.03 11.73 14.32
C ARG A 176 7.89 11.04 12.96
N ASN A 177 8.98 10.42 12.53
CA ASN A 177 9.11 9.65 11.29
C ASN A 177 8.85 10.43 9.98
N GLU A 178 8.82 11.77 9.99
CA GLU A 178 8.77 12.55 8.74
C GLU A 178 10.02 12.31 7.88
N LYS A 179 11.19 12.27 8.53
CA LYS A 179 12.47 12.05 7.83
C LYS A 179 12.56 10.63 7.27
N GLU A 180 12.20 9.65 8.06
CA GLU A 180 12.23 8.23 7.69
C GLU A 180 11.31 7.96 6.49
N VAL A 181 10.10 8.51 6.49
CA VAL A 181 9.17 8.41 5.35
C VAL A 181 9.74 9.08 4.10
N MET A 182 10.37 10.26 4.24
CA MET A 182 11.02 10.93 3.12
C MET A 182 12.29 10.21 2.65
N GLU A 183 12.97 9.51 3.53
CA GLU A 183 14.13 8.66 3.16
C GLU A 183 13.68 7.45 2.36
N GLU A 184 12.59 6.76 2.73
CA GLU A 184 12.01 5.67 1.93
C GLU A 184 11.71 6.10 0.48
N TYR A 185 11.15 7.30 0.30
CA TYR A 185 10.92 7.87 -1.03
C TYR A 185 12.20 8.09 -1.82
N LYS A 186 13.24 8.63 -1.18
CA LYS A 186 14.56 8.82 -1.82
C LYS A 186 15.22 7.49 -2.16
N GLU A 187 15.14 6.50 -1.27
CA GLU A 187 15.63 5.15 -1.52
C GLU A 187 14.96 4.51 -2.73
N ALA A 188 13.64 4.68 -2.90
CA ALA A 188 12.92 4.20 -4.07
C ALA A 188 13.50 4.78 -5.37
N ALA A 189 13.76 6.08 -5.40
CA ALA A 189 14.40 6.75 -6.55
C ALA A 189 15.81 6.21 -6.83
N LEU A 190 16.63 5.98 -5.78
CA LEU A 190 17.96 5.39 -5.91
C LEU A 190 17.92 3.94 -6.43
N MET A 191 16.85 3.20 -6.13
CA MET A 191 16.62 1.85 -6.68
C MET A 191 16.05 1.86 -8.11
N GLY A 192 15.88 3.04 -8.73
CA GLY A 192 15.32 3.19 -10.07
C GLY A 192 13.80 3.01 -10.13
N ILE A 193 13.10 3.14 -8.99
CA ILE A 193 11.64 3.07 -8.93
C ILE A 193 11.10 4.48 -9.19
N HIS A 194 10.52 4.68 -10.37
CA HIS A 194 9.96 5.97 -10.83
C HIS A 194 8.44 5.96 -10.96
N GLY A 195 7.79 4.87 -10.53
CA GLY A 195 6.35 4.72 -10.58
C GLY A 195 5.85 3.62 -9.66
N VAL A 196 4.61 3.72 -9.23
CA VAL A 196 3.98 2.83 -8.25
C VAL A 196 2.65 2.27 -8.76
N PRO A 197 2.22 1.08 -8.24
CA PRO A 197 2.90 0.26 -7.24
C PRO A 197 4.14 -0.43 -7.81
N HIS A 198 5.13 -0.71 -6.95
CA HIS A 198 6.24 -1.58 -7.27
C HIS A 198 6.38 -2.64 -6.18
N PHE A 199 6.41 -3.91 -6.59
CA PHE A 199 6.49 -5.06 -5.70
C PHE A 199 7.84 -5.72 -5.84
N THR A 200 8.48 -6.05 -4.72
CA THR A 200 9.65 -6.94 -4.66
C THR A 200 9.28 -8.15 -3.82
N ILE A 201 9.25 -9.32 -4.43
CA ILE A 201 8.84 -10.60 -3.83
C ILE A 201 10.10 -11.44 -3.61
N SER A 202 10.24 -12.00 -2.42
CA SER A 202 11.41 -12.80 -2.03
C SER A 202 11.05 -13.87 -0.99
N VAL A 203 11.87 -14.89 -0.92
CA VAL A 203 11.83 -15.92 0.12
C VAL A 203 13.05 -15.71 1.02
N PRO A 204 12.89 -15.63 2.36
CA PRO A 204 14.02 -15.50 3.28
C PRO A 204 15.08 -16.57 3.05
N GLY A 205 16.35 -16.16 2.97
CA GLY A 205 17.46 -17.05 2.66
C GLY A 205 17.70 -17.34 1.18
N ASN A 206 16.75 -17.02 0.28
CA ASN A 206 16.94 -17.09 -1.16
C ASN A 206 17.54 -15.76 -1.68
N LYS A 207 18.54 -15.86 -2.58
CA LYS A 207 19.12 -14.66 -3.22
C LYS A 207 18.24 -14.12 -4.35
N LYS A 208 17.36 -14.95 -4.91
CA LYS A 208 16.45 -14.58 -5.99
C LYS A 208 15.36 -13.64 -5.47
N ARG A 209 15.06 -12.63 -6.26
CA ARG A 209 13.98 -11.68 -6.02
C ARG A 209 13.24 -11.44 -7.33
N VAL A 210 11.92 -11.46 -7.29
CA VAL A 210 11.09 -11.13 -8.44
C VAL A 210 10.49 -9.74 -8.24
N ARG A 211 10.49 -8.93 -9.30
CA ARG A 211 9.96 -7.56 -9.27
C ARG A 211 8.80 -7.42 -10.23
N LEU A 212 7.71 -6.83 -9.74
CA LEU A 212 6.54 -6.49 -10.54
C LEU A 212 6.28 -4.99 -10.43
N SER A 213 5.90 -4.35 -11.53
CA SER A 213 5.59 -2.90 -11.56
C SER A 213 4.19 -2.67 -12.11
N GLY A 214 3.46 -1.72 -11.51
CA GLY A 214 2.08 -1.41 -11.84
C GLY A 214 1.06 -2.37 -11.22
N GLY A 215 -0.22 -2.07 -11.41
CA GLY A 215 -1.34 -2.88 -10.92
C GLY A 215 -1.49 -4.18 -11.69
N GLN A 216 -0.54 -5.09 -11.54
CA GLN A 216 -0.48 -6.38 -12.23
C GLN A 216 -1.69 -7.27 -11.87
N PRO A 217 -2.16 -8.14 -12.78
CA PRO A 217 -3.22 -9.10 -12.49
C PRO A 217 -2.74 -10.19 -11.51
N PRO A 218 -3.66 -10.94 -10.87
CA PRO A 218 -3.30 -12.01 -9.94
C PRO A 218 -2.33 -13.05 -10.52
N ASP A 219 -2.50 -13.42 -11.80
CA ASP A 219 -1.65 -14.41 -12.47
C ASP A 219 -0.17 -14.00 -12.44
N ALA A 220 0.15 -12.71 -12.61
CA ALA A 220 1.53 -12.24 -12.56
C ALA A 220 2.18 -12.43 -11.18
N PHE A 221 1.39 -12.36 -10.10
CA PHE A 221 1.88 -12.67 -8.76
C PHE A 221 2.06 -14.18 -8.55
N MET A 222 1.19 -15.00 -9.13
CA MET A 222 1.32 -16.46 -9.08
C MET A 222 2.57 -16.92 -9.84
N ASP A 223 2.80 -16.39 -11.06
CA ASP A 223 4.01 -16.65 -11.85
C ASP A 223 5.28 -16.26 -11.06
N ALA A 224 5.24 -15.10 -10.37
CA ALA A 224 6.36 -14.65 -9.54
C ALA A 224 6.63 -15.58 -8.34
N LEU A 225 5.60 -16.14 -7.73
CA LEU A 225 5.73 -17.12 -6.65
C LEU A 225 6.31 -18.44 -7.18
N GLU A 226 5.82 -18.91 -8.32
CA GLU A 226 6.31 -20.11 -8.98
C GLU A 226 7.80 -19.97 -9.38
N GLU A 227 8.19 -18.81 -9.88
CA GLU A 227 9.60 -18.47 -10.17
C GLU A 227 10.49 -18.53 -8.93
N LEU A 228 9.95 -18.31 -7.73
CA LEU A 228 10.63 -18.43 -6.44
C LEU A 228 10.55 -19.86 -5.84
N GLY A 229 9.93 -20.81 -6.54
CA GLY A 229 9.75 -22.19 -6.10
C GLY A 229 8.57 -22.38 -5.14
N ILE A 230 7.65 -21.42 -5.05
CA ILE A 230 6.40 -21.54 -4.30
C ILE A 230 5.30 -21.97 -5.27
N VAL A 231 4.77 -23.18 -5.09
CA VAL A 231 3.75 -23.76 -5.98
C VAL A 231 2.40 -23.85 -5.29
N GLU A 232 1.33 -23.72 -6.06
CA GLU A 232 -0.04 -23.95 -5.61
C GLU A 232 -0.21 -25.45 -5.22
N GLN A 233 -0.91 -25.73 -4.11
CA GLN A 233 -1.19 -27.10 -3.63
C GLN A 233 -2.65 -27.49 -3.85
#